data_1d9c671d16d64cdd4dcc28326ea28a09
#
_entry.id   1d9c671d16d64cdd4dcc28326ea28a09
#
_cell.length_a   1.000
_cell.length_b   1.000
_cell.length_c   1.000
_cell.angle_alpha   90.00
_cell.angle_beta   90.00
_cell.angle_gamma   90.00
#
_symmetry.space_group_name_H-M   'P 1'
#
loop_
_entity.id
_entity.type
_entity.pdbx_description
1 polymer ?
#
loop_
_entity_poly.entity_id
_entity_poly.type
_entity_poly.pdbx_seq_one_letter_code
_entity_poly.pdbx_strand_id
1 'polypeptide(L)'
;MESPKIKLAPSILAADFSRLGEQVADATEAGADYIHIDVMDGHFVPQISIGAPVVAAIRRWTNLPLDVHLMIEAPERQIKQFAEAGADIITVHIEACPDIQRVVQTIKELGVKAGVSLNPGTLISTLNEVLPSLDLVLVMTVNPGFGGQTFIEDMLGKIARLRAELDKKGLATELEVDGG
;
A
#
# COMPACT_ATOMS: atom_id res chain seq x y z
N MET A 1 27.94 -7.26 -1.31
CA MET A 1 26.67 -6.59 -0.96
C MET A 1 25.65 -7.68 -0.77
N GLU A 2 25.07 -7.78 0.40
CA GLU A 2 23.93 -8.69 0.60
C GLU A 2 22.79 -8.27 -0.33
N SER A 3 22.15 -9.26 -0.97
CA SER A 3 20.93 -8.99 -1.74
C SER A 3 19.88 -8.35 -0.83
N PRO A 4 19.14 -7.34 -1.27
CA PRO A 4 18.10 -6.76 -0.45
C PRO A 4 17.12 -7.87 -0.01
N LYS A 5 16.81 -7.93 1.30
CA LYS A 5 15.85 -8.89 1.81
C LYS A 5 14.48 -8.60 1.21
N ILE A 6 13.88 -9.59 0.56
CA ILE A 6 12.48 -9.52 0.14
C ILE A 6 11.61 -9.55 1.41
N LYS A 7 10.65 -8.64 1.49
CA LYS A 7 9.65 -8.57 2.57
C LYS A 7 8.32 -9.15 2.10
N LEU A 8 7.62 -9.79 3.02
CA LEU A 8 6.30 -10.38 2.76
C LEU A 8 5.21 -9.55 3.47
N ALA A 9 4.22 -9.13 2.71
CA ALA A 9 3.07 -8.35 3.15
C ALA A 9 1.76 -9.06 2.76
N PRO A 10 1.33 -10.12 3.48
CA PRO A 10 0.09 -10.82 3.17
C PRO A 10 -1.11 -9.89 3.33
N SER A 11 -1.98 -9.87 2.31
CA SER A 11 -3.22 -9.09 2.35
C SER A 11 -4.32 -9.80 3.13
N ILE A 12 -4.96 -9.07 4.04
CA ILE A 12 -6.14 -9.56 4.76
C ILE A 12 -7.37 -9.75 3.87
N LEU A 13 -7.34 -9.26 2.64
CA LEU A 13 -8.42 -9.46 1.66
C LEU A 13 -8.63 -10.95 1.35
N ALA A 14 -7.58 -11.77 1.47
CA ALA A 14 -7.63 -13.22 1.29
C ALA A 14 -8.06 -13.99 2.55
N ALA A 15 -8.24 -13.30 3.68
CA ALA A 15 -8.55 -13.93 4.97
C ALA A 15 -10.04 -14.29 5.11
N ASP A 16 -10.34 -15.25 5.98
CA ASP A 16 -11.70 -15.44 6.49
C ASP A 16 -12.03 -14.33 7.50
N PHE A 17 -12.90 -13.40 7.10
CA PHE A 17 -13.28 -12.25 7.92
C PHE A 17 -13.95 -12.64 9.25
N SER A 18 -14.54 -13.83 9.35
CA SER A 18 -15.10 -14.34 10.61
C SER A 18 -14.02 -14.70 11.65
N ARG A 19 -12.76 -14.90 11.19
CA ARG A 19 -11.60 -15.27 12.00
C ARG A 19 -10.41 -14.34 11.77
N LEU A 20 -10.67 -13.12 11.31
CA LEU A 20 -9.65 -12.19 10.81
C LEU A 20 -8.50 -11.98 11.80
N GLY A 21 -8.80 -11.75 13.07
CA GLY A 21 -7.78 -11.54 14.10
C GLY A 21 -6.86 -12.74 14.26
N GLU A 22 -7.42 -13.96 14.31
CA GLU A 22 -6.63 -15.21 14.42
C GLU A 22 -5.71 -15.36 13.21
N GLN A 23 -6.21 -15.14 11.99
CA GLN A 23 -5.42 -15.27 10.77
C GLN A 23 -4.32 -14.19 10.63
N VAL A 24 -4.55 -12.99 11.17
CA VAL A 24 -3.49 -11.97 11.28
C VAL A 24 -2.41 -12.42 12.26
N ALA A 25 -2.77 -13.03 13.39
CA ALA A 25 -1.80 -13.60 14.32
C ALA A 25 -1.02 -14.77 13.67
N ASP A 26 -1.71 -15.67 12.98
CA ASP A 26 -1.08 -16.79 12.25
C ASP A 26 -0.06 -16.28 11.22
N ALA A 27 -0.41 -15.26 10.43
CA ALA A 27 0.49 -14.65 9.45
C ALA A 27 1.71 -14.01 10.13
N THR A 28 1.50 -13.37 11.28
CA THR A 28 2.57 -12.76 12.08
C THR A 28 3.54 -13.83 12.59
N GLU A 29 3.04 -14.94 13.15
CA GLU A 29 3.84 -16.07 13.65
C GLU A 29 4.57 -16.80 12.50
N ALA A 30 3.97 -16.84 11.32
CA ALA A 30 4.57 -17.43 10.12
C ALA A 30 5.73 -16.59 9.54
N GLY A 31 5.98 -15.38 10.07
CA GLY A 31 7.12 -14.55 9.70
C GLY A 31 6.85 -13.53 8.61
N ALA A 32 5.61 -13.05 8.47
CA ALA A 32 5.31 -11.86 7.66
C ALA A 32 6.12 -10.65 8.16
N ASP A 33 6.45 -9.74 7.27
CA ASP A 33 7.14 -8.47 7.60
C ASP A 33 6.14 -7.33 7.79
N TYR A 34 4.97 -7.39 7.13
CA TYR A 34 3.85 -6.43 7.18
C TYR A 34 2.52 -7.18 7.20
N ILE A 35 1.45 -6.47 7.54
CA ILE A 35 0.06 -6.90 7.25
C ILE A 35 -0.51 -5.90 6.26
N HIS A 36 -0.80 -6.34 5.04
CA HIS A 36 -1.35 -5.50 3.98
C HIS A 36 -2.87 -5.43 4.06
N ILE A 37 -3.43 -4.23 3.86
CA ILE A 37 -4.84 -3.93 4.11
C ILE A 37 -5.41 -3.18 2.92
N ASP A 38 -6.12 -3.88 2.04
CA ASP A 38 -6.77 -3.32 0.86
C ASP A 38 -8.11 -2.67 1.20
N VAL A 39 -8.18 -1.35 1.14
CA VAL A 39 -9.39 -0.55 1.37
C VAL A 39 -9.99 -0.12 0.05
N MET A 40 -11.23 -0.51 -0.19
CA MET A 40 -11.96 -0.26 -1.43
C MET A 40 -13.33 0.35 -1.14
N ASP A 41 -13.75 1.34 -1.93
CA ASP A 41 -14.95 2.16 -1.66
C ASP A 41 -16.11 1.97 -2.64
N GLY A 42 -15.94 1.17 -3.68
CA GLY A 42 -16.94 0.99 -4.73
C GLY A 42 -17.04 2.17 -5.72
N HIS A 43 -16.10 3.14 -5.66
CA HIS A 43 -16.03 4.30 -6.56
C HIS A 43 -14.73 4.30 -7.34
N PHE A 44 -13.59 4.42 -6.67
CA PHE A 44 -12.27 4.31 -7.32
C PHE A 44 -12.07 2.93 -7.94
N VAL A 45 -12.52 1.89 -7.23
CA VAL A 45 -12.62 0.50 -7.71
C VAL A 45 -14.03 -0.03 -7.48
N PRO A 46 -14.50 -1.03 -8.26
CA PRO A 46 -15.91 -1.45 -8.20
C PRO A 46 -16.30 -2.23 -6.94
N GLN A 47 -15.34 -2.76 -6.20
CA GLN A 47 -15.58 -3.53 -4.97
C GLN A 47 -15.58 -2.62 -3.74
N ILE A 48 -16.33 -3.01 -2.71
CA ILE A 48 -16.27 -2.45 -1.36
C ILE A 48 -15.61 -3.51 -0.46
N SER A 49 -14.61 -3.13 0.34
CA SER A 49 -13.94 -4.05 1.25
C SER A 49 -14.15 -3.70 2.73
N ILE A 50 -13.27 -2.91 3.30
CA ILE A 50 -13.21 -2.61 4.74
C ILE A 50 -12.92 -1.12 4.96
N GLY A 51 -13.00 -0.69 6.23
CA GLY A 51 -12.67 0.68 6.65
C GLY A 51 -11.82 0.72 7.92
N ALA A 52 -11.53 1.92 8.40
CA ALA A 52 -10.72 2.17 9.59
C ALA A 52 -11.10 1.37 10.85
N PRO A 53 -12.39 1.06 11.12
CA PRO A 53 -12.75 0.22 12.27
C PRO A 53 -12.14 -1.18 12.23
N VAL A 54 -11.96 -1.76 11.04
CA VAL A 54 -11.33 -3.08 10.89
C VAL A 54 -9.83 -2.96 11.17
N VAL A 55 -9.16 -1.91 10.67
CA VAL A 55 -7.75 -1.63 10.98
C VAL A 55 -7.54 -1.53 12.50
N ALA A 56 -8.38 -0.77 13.19
CA ALA A 56 -8.32 -0.66 14.65
C ALA A 56 -8.57 -2.00 15.37
N ALA A 57 -9.43 -2.86 14.82
CA ALA A 57 -9.72 -4.17 15.39
C ALA A 57 -8.54 -5.13 15.27
N ILE A 58 -7.85 -5.16 14.13
CA ILE A 58 -6.73 -6.07 13.89
C ILE A 58 -5.43 -5.59 14.55
N ARG A 59 -5.28 -4.29 14.84
CA ARG A 59 -4.07 -3.73 15.48
C ARG A 59 -3.65 -4.49 16.76
N ARG A 60 -4.60 -4.97 17.53
CA ARG A 60 -4.31 -5.71 18.78
C ARG A 60 -3.86 -7.16 18.57
N TRP A 61 -3.91 -7.68 17.34
CA TRP A 61 -3.55 -9.05 17.00
C TRP A 61 -2.12 -9.19 16.46
N THR A 62 -1.45 -8.07 16.19
CA THR A 62 -0.07 -8.08 15.66
C THR A 62 0.68 -6.83 16.08
N ASN A 63 2.00 -6.94 16.19
CA ASN A 63 2.93 -5.81 16.34
C ASN A 63 3.61 -5.46 15.01
N LEU A 64 3.32 -6.20 13.94
CA LEU A 64 3.84 -5.88 12.62
C LEU A 64 3.27 -4.55 12.11
N PRO A 65 4.00 -3.83 11.25
CA PRO A 65 3.45 -2.65 10.61
C PRO A 65 2.18 -2.99 9.82
N LEU A 66 1.14 -2.16 9.99
CA LEU A 66 -0.08 -2.20 9.19
C LEU A 66 0.10 -1.30 7.99
N ASP A 67 0.18 -1.90 6.81
CA ASP A 67 0.33 -1.24 5.53
C ASP A 67 -1.05 -1.08 4.88
N VAL A 68 -1.61 0.12 4.95
CA VAL A 68 -2.97 0.43 4.52
C VAL A 68 -2.96 1.01 3.12
N HIS A 69 -3.46 0.23 2.16
CA HIS A 69 -3.57 0.58 0.75
C HIS A 69 -4.98 1.12 0.44
N LEU A 70 -5.08 2.43 0.17
CA LEU A 70 -6.34 3.13 -0.06
C LEU A 70 -6.69 3.18 -1.56
N MET A 71 -7.51 2.25 -2.02
CA MET A 71 -8.14 2.25 -3.34
C MET A 71 -9.50 2.95 -3.25
N ILE A 72 -9.49 4.23 -2.90
CA ILE A 72 -10.69 5.03 -2.65
C ILE A 72 -10.61 6.40 -3.36
N GLU A 73 -11.76 6.98 -3.64
CA GLU A 73 -11.88 8.35 -4.12
C GLU A 73 -11.62 9.36 -3.00
N ALA A 74 -10.93 10.47 -3.31
CA ALA A 74 -10.62 11.54 -2.36
C ALA A 74 -10.04 11.05 -1.01
N PRO A 75 -8.90 10.27 -1.04
CA PRO A 75 -8.34 9.63 0.14
C PRO A 75 -7.98 10.63 1.24
N GLU A 76 -7.67 11.88 0.91
CA GLU A 76 -7.34 12.95 1.85
C GLU A 76 -8.42 13.16 2.92
N ARG A 77 -9.67 12.76 2.66
CA ARG A 77 -10.79 12.83 3.62
C ARG A 77 -10.73 11.74 4.69
N GLN A 78 -9.99 10.67 4.44
CA GLN A 78 -9.99 9.47 5.28
C GLN A 78 -8.64 9.22 5.99
N ILE A 79 -7.54 9.82 5.52
CA ILE A 79 -6.17 9.59 6.03
C ILE A 79 -6.11 9.66 7.56
N LYS A 80 -6.72 10.70 8.16
CA LYS A 80 -6.69 10.87 9.62
C LYS A 80 -7.32 9.69 10.36
N GLN A 81 -8.44 9.16 9.86
CA GLN A 81 -9.14 8.04 10.50
C GLN A 81 -8.30 6.76 10.46
N PHE A 82 -7.61 6.50 9.35
CA PHE A 82 -6.73 5.33 9.22
C PHE A 82 -5.47 5.47 10.09
N ALA A 83 -4.89 6.66 10.17
CA ALA A 83 -3.77 6.94 11.08
C ALA A 83 -4.16 6.70 12.53
N GLU A 84 -5.31 7.25 12.98
CA GLU A 84 -5.85 7.05 14.33
C GLU A 84 -6.23 5.58 14.61
N ALA A 85 -6.59 4.81 13.59
CA ALA A 85 -6.87 3.39 13.68
C ALA A 85 -5.60 2.52 13.86
N GLY A 86 -4.41 3.10 13.70
CA GLY A 86 -3.14 2.41 13.92
C GLY A 86 -2.43 1.96 12.64
N ALA A 87 -2.69 2.59 11.50
CA ALA A 87 -1.90 2.41 10.28
C ALA A 87 -0.47 2.91 10.52
N ASP A 88 0.53 2.12 10.13
CA ASP A 88 1.95 2.49 10.16
C ASP A 88 2.39 3.07 8.81
N ILE A 89 1.77 2.61 7.73
CA ILE A 89 1.95 3.08 6.37
C ILE A 89 0.56 3.35 5.78
N ILE A 90 0.41 4.47 5.08
CA ILE A 90 -0.80 4.77 4.28
C ILE A 90 -0.34 5.01 2.86
N THR A 91 -0.80 4.14 1.95
CA THR A 91 -0.52 4.19 0.52
C THR A 91 -1.76 4.64 -0.22
N VAL A 92 -1.65 5.73 -0.99
CA VAL A 92 -2.73 6.30 -1.79
C VAL A 92 -2.43 6.18 -3.28
N HIS A 93 -3.45 6.06 -4.11
CA HIS A 93 -3.28 6.08 -5.56
C HIS A 93 -3.02 7.49 -6.06
N ILE A 94 -1.98 7.66 -6.91
CA ILE A 94 -1.69 8.97 -7.52
C ILE A 94 -2.87 9.44 -8.39
N GLU A 95 -3.60 8.49 -8.99
CA GLU A 95 -4.76 8.75 -9.84
C GLU A 95 -5.97 9.30 -9.06
N ALA A 96 -6.01 9.06 -7.73
CA ALA A 96 -7.07 9.54 -6.85
C ALA A 96 -6.73 10.89 -6.18
N CYS A 97 -5.50 11.42 -6.37
CA CYS A 97 -4.97 12.56 -5.65
C CYS A 97 -4.62 13.72 -6.60
N PRO A 98 -5.48 14.71 -6.81
CA PRO A 98 -5.16 15.88 -7.62
C PRO A 98 -3.94 16.67 -7.11
N ASP A 99 -3.72 16.69 -5.81
CA ASP A 99 -2.56 17.32 -5.15
C ASP A 99 -1.84 16.28 -4.28
N ILE A 100 -1.07 15.41 -4.93
CA ILE A 100 -0.37 14.30 -4.26
C ILE A 100 0.67 14.81 -3.25
N GLN A 101 1.32 15.95 -3.48
CA GLN A 101 2.32 16.49 -2.56
C GLN A 101 1.68 16.85 -1.22
N ARG A 102 0.54 17.50 -1.25
CA ARG A 102 -0.22 17.84 -0.05
C ARG A 102 -0.72 16.60 0.69
N VAL A 103 -1.19 15.59 -0.04
CA VAL A 103 -1.65 14.33 0.55
C VAL A 103 -0.51 13.62 1.27
N VAL A 104 0.65 13.48 0.64
CA VAL A 104 1.86 12.89 1.25
C VAL A 104 2.30 13.66 2.49
N GLN A 105 2.30 14.99 2.43
CA GLN A 105 2.63 15.83 3.58
C GLN A 105 1.65 15.60 4.73
N THR A 106 0.34 15.53 4.45
CA THR A 106 -0.70 15.28 5.45
C THR A 106 -0.48 13.93 6.17
N ILE A 107 -0.15 12.86 5.41
CA ILE A 107 0.16 11.55 6.00
C ILE A 107 1.35 11.65 6.96
N LYS A 108 2.44 12.31 6.54
CA LYS A 108 3.65 12.48 7.34
C LYS A 108 3.44 13.34 8.59
N GLU A 109 2.61 14.37 8.52
CA GLU A 109 2.26 15.22 9.66
C GLU A 109 1.52 14.44 10.77
N LEU A 110 0.85 13.33 10.41
CA LEU A 110 0.23 12.40 11.35
C LEU A 110 1.21 11.37 11.95
N GLY A 111 2.49 11.42 11.58
CA GLY A 111 3.51 10.49 12.06
C GLY A 111 3.47 9.11 11.37
N VAL A 112 2.76 8.99 10.26
CA VAL A 112 2.59 7.75 9.49
C VAL A 112 3.50 7.81 8.25
N LYS A 113 4.03 6.66 7.81
CA LYS A 113 4.80 6.56 6.57
C LYS A 113 3.89 6.77 5.36
N ALA A 114 4.36 7.51 4.37
CA ALA A 114 3.60 7.84 3.18
C ALA A 114 4.02 6.97 1.99
N GLY A 115 3.06 6.22 1.45
CA GLY A 115 3.18 5.46 0.22
C GLY A 115 2.35 6.05 -0.92
N VAL A 116 2.80 5.83 -2.16
CA VAL A 116 2.02 6.15 -3.37
C VAL A 116 1.96 4.95 -4.28
N SER A 117 0.75 4.61 -4.72
CA SER A 117 0.48 3.51 -5.66
C SER A 117 0.29 4.02 -7.08
N LEU A 118 0.70 3.19 -8.04
CA LEU A 118 0.51 3.39 -9.49
C LEU A 118 -0.28 2.25 -10.10
N ASN A 119 -1.34 2.56 -10.82
CA ASN A 119 -2.02 1.59 -11.67
C ASN A 119 -1.12 1.10 -12.82
N PRO A 120 -1.41 -0.06 -13.44
CA PRO A 120 -0.60 -0.60 -14.53
C PRO A 120 -0.39 0.39 -15.68
N GLY A 121 -1.40 1.18 -16.05
CA GLY A 121 -1.35 2.15 -17.13
C GLY A 121 -0.66 3.49 -16.79
N THR A 122 -0.38 3.76 -15.51
CA THR A 122 0.17 5.05 -15.07
C THR A 122 1.70 5.06 -15.19
N LEU A 123 2.25 6.14 -15.76
CA LEU A 123 3.69 6.27 -15.97
C LEU A 123 4.43 6.54 -14.64
N ILE A 124 5.63 5.97 -14.49
CA ILE A 124 6.48 6.23 -13.30
C ILE A 124 6.90 7.70 -13.19
N SER A 125 6.96 8.43 -14.32
CA SER A 125 7.31 9.86 -14.33
C SER A 125 6.32 10.74 -13.57
N THR A 126 5.10 10.27 -13.31
CA THR A 126 4.12 10.98 -12.46
C THR A 126 4.60 11.13 -11.02
N LEU A 127 5.53 10.28 -10.58
CA LEU A 127 6.12 10.34 -9.24
C LEU A 127 7.25 11.35 -9.09
N ASN A 128 7.82 11.89 -10.19
CA ASN A 128 9.10 12.61 -10.18
C ASN A 128 9.21 13.66 -9.09
N GLU A 129 8.15 14.46 -8.90
CA GLU A 129 8.13 15.57 -7.95
C GLU A 129 7.96 15.10 -6.49
N VAL A 130 7.26 13.98 -6.25
CA VAL A 130 6.92 13.50 -4.91
C VAL A 130 7.86 12.39 -4.43
N LEU A 131 8.54 11.69 -5.34
CA LEU A 131 9.36 10.51 -5.07
C LEU A 131 10.38 10.69 -3.93
N PRO A 132 11.10 11.85 -3.80
CA PRO A 132 12.03 12.05 -2.69
C PRO A 132 11.37 12.11 -1.31
N SER A 133 10.05 12.34 -1.27
CA SER A 133 9.28 12.46 -0.03
C SER A 133 8.58 11.14 0.36
N LEU A 134 8.66 10.10 -0.47
CA LEU A 134 7.97 8.83 -0.24
C LEU A 134 8.79 7.87 0.61
N ASP A 135 8.09 7.16 1.49
CA ASP A 135 8.64 6.03 2.25
C ASP A 135 8.43 4.71 1.51
N LEU A 136 7.38 4.65 0.64
CA LEU A 136 7.03 3.47 -0.14
C LEU A 136 6.44 3.86 -1.49
N VAL A 137 6.75 3.10 -2.55
CA VAL A 137 6.02 3.13 -3.82
C VAL A 137 5.47 1.74 -4.10
N LEU A 138 4.16 1.66 -4.33
CA LEU A 138 3.46 0.45 -4.68
C LEU A 138 3.16 0.41 -6.19
N VAL A 139 3.62 -0.62 -6.87
CA VAL A 139 3.28 -0.88 -8.28
C VAL A 139 2.21 -1.94 -8.35
N MET A 140 1.02 -1.56 -8.83
CA MET A 140 -0.03 -2.54 -9.10
C MET A 140 0.38 -3.44 -10.27
N THR A 141 0.33 -4.74 -10.04
CA THR A 141 0.64 -5.77 -11.06
C THR A 141 -0.61 -6.41 -11.65
N VAL A 142 -1.76 -5.92 -11.22
CA VAL A 142 -3.11 -6.18 -11.78
C VAL A 142 -3.87 -4.85 -11.83
N ASN A 143 -5.02 -4.81 -12.51
CA ASN A 143 -5.94 -3.69 -12.35
C ASN A 143 -6.58 -3.78 -10.97
N PRO A 144 -6.48 -2.72 -10.12
CA PRO A 144 -7.00 -2.79 -8.76
C PRO A 144 -8.51 -3.00 -8.73
N GLY A 145 -9.04 -3.65 -7.67
CA GLY A 145 -10.46 -3.78 -7.47
C GLY A 145 -10.98 -5.16 -7.07
N PHE A 146 -10.19 -6.24 -7.20
CA PHE A 146 -10.52 -7.57 -6.67
C PHE A 146 -9.29 -8.48 -6.67
N GLY A 147 -9.28 -9.45 -5.76
CA GLY A 147 -8.19 -10.42 -5.63
C GLY A 147 -8.22 -11.54 -6.68
N GLY A 148 -7.16 -12.34 -6.73
CA GLY A 148 -7.06 -13.55 -7.56
C GLY A 148 -6.89 -13.30 -9.07
N GLN A 149 -6.42 -12.13 -9.46
CA GLN A 149 -6.13 -11.79 -10.86
C GLN A 149 -4.76 -12.33 -11.29
N THR A 150 -4.60 -12.51 -12.61
CA THR A 150 -3.34 -12.91 -13.21
C THR A 150 -2.38 -11.72 -13.29
N PHE A 151 -1.12 -11.95 -12.93
CA PHE A 151 -0.04 -10.98 -13.03
C PHE A 151 0.12 -10.41 -14.46
N ILE A 152 0.23 -9.09 -14.57
CA ILE A 152 0.49 -8.40 -15.85
C ILE A 152 2.00 -8.36 -16.07
N GLU A 153 2.52 -9.20 -16.97
CA GLU A 153 3.97 -9.37 -17.21
C GLU A 153 4.70 -8.06 -17.59
N ASP A 154 4.02 -7.14 -18.28
CA ASP A 154 4.60 -5.84 -18.64
C ASP A 154 5.02 -5.01 -17.42
N MET A 155 4.50 -5.34 -16.23
CA MET A 155 4.88 -4.66 -15.00
C MET A 155 6.30 -4.98 -14.55
N LEU A 156 6.89 -6.11 -14.95
CA LEU A 156 8.30 -6.42 -14.67
C LEU A 156 9.23 -5.30 -15.16
N GLY A 157 8.99 -4.80 -16.37
CA GLY A 157 9.76 -3.69 -16.92
C GLY A 157 9.56 -2.36 -16.17
N LYS A 158 8.33 -2.10 -15.66
CA LYS A 158 8.02 -0.92 -14.85
C LYS A 158 8.73 -0.99 -13.48
N ILE A 159 8.64 -2.14 -12.80
CA ILE A 159 9.26 -2.40 -11.51
C ILE A 159 10.79 -2.22 -11.61
N ALA A 160 11.43 -2.85 -12.62
CA ALA A 160 12.87 -2.74 -12.82
C ALA A 160 13.32 -1.30 -13.05
N ARG A 161 12.59 -0.52 -13.87
CA ARG A 161 12.91 0.90 -14.12
C ARG A 161 12.77 1.74 -12.86
N LEU A 162 11.71 1.53 -12.08
CA LEU A 162 11.50 2.26 -10.84
C LEU A 162 12.57 1.93 -9.80
N ARG A 163 12.95 0.66 -9.65
CA ARG A 163 14.06 0.26 -8.77
C ARG A 163 15.36 0.96 -9.18
N ALA A 164 15.69 0.95 -10.46
CA ALA A 164 16.90 1.62 -10.98
C ALA A 164 16.86 3.14 -10.74
N GLU A 165 15.68 3.77 -10.81
CA GLU A 165 15.54 5.19 -10.53
C GLU A 165 15.74 5.51 -9.05
N LEU A 166 15.15 4.72 -8.15
CA LEU A 166 15.34 4.85 -6.71
C LEU A 166 16.82 4.70 -6.32
N ASP A 167 17.48 3.67 -6.87
CA ASP A 167 18.91 3.41 -6.61
C ASP A 167 19.79 4.56 -7.14
N LYS A 168 19.53 5.04 -8.36
CA LYS A 168 20.25 6.16 -8.96
C LYS A 168 20.14 7.45 -8.14
N LYS A 169 18.97 7.68 -7.53
CA LYS A 169 18.71 8.86 -6.67
C LYS A 169 19.18 8.65 -5.22
N GLY A 170 19.64 7.44 -4.85
CA GLY A 170 20.05 7.11 -3.48
C GLY A 170 18.89 7.17 -2.47
N LEU A 171 17.65 6.90 -2.92
CA LEU A 171 16.46 6.95 -2.06
C LEU A 171 16.28 5.63 -1.32
N ALA A 172 15.97 5.73 -0.03
CA ALA A 172 15.67 4.57 0.83
C ALA A 172 14.20 4.11 0.72
N THR A 173 13.45 4.67 -0.23
CA THR A 173 12.04 4.36 -0.50
C THR A 173 11.88 2.86 -0.81
N GLU A 174 10.97 2.20 -0.10
CA GLU A 174 10.63 0.81 -0.37
C GLU A 174 9.85 0.69 -1.68
N LEU A 175 10.10 -0.38 -2.42
CA LEU A 175 9.36 -0.71 -3.63
C LEU A 175 8.56 -1.96 -3.38
N GLU A 176 7.26 -1.83 -3.42
CA GLU A 176 6.28 -2.88 -3.23
C GLU A 176 5.57 -3.21 -4.52
N VAL A 177 5.08 -4.44 -4.61
CA VAL A 177 4.21 -4.90 -5.69
C VAL A 177 2.98 -5.58 -5.09
N ASP A 178 1.81 -5.33 -5.67
CA ASP A 178 0.56 -5.94 -5.24
C ASP A 178 -0.22 -6.50 -6.44
N GLY A 179 -0.82 -7.67 -6.23
CA GLY A 179 -1.62 -8.41 -7.20
C GLY A 179 -0.89 -9.61 -7.82
N GLY A 180 -1.63 -10.45 -8.55
CA GLY A 180 -1.15 -11.55 -9.42
C GLY A 180 -0.49 -12.70 -8.71
#